data_0bab69bac039fa0e42a38bf15829e4f6
#
_entry.id   0bab69bac039fa0e42a38bf15829e4f6
#
_cell.length_a   1.000
_cell.length_b   1.000
_cell.length_c   1.000
_cell.angle_alpha   90.00
_cell.angle_beta   90.00
_cell.angle_gamma   90.00
#
_symmetry.space_group_name_H-M   'P 1'
#
loop_
_entity.id
_entity.type
_entity.pdbx_description
1 polymer ?
#
loop_
_entity_poly.entity_id
_entity_poly.type
_entity_poly.pdbx_seq_one_letter_code
_entity_poly.pdbx_strand_id
1 'polypeptide(L)'
;MARKALLRRISFYADLDDADHQVIMEINGRDQHSEKNTEIIDAGQEMDSVLIVKEGWAIRYKTLEDGRRQVLNVLLPGDMFDLQVLVAAESDHSVKTVTSLKGLSVRPSEFRRLLTESGKLTLAFWWMQVQEEAFLREQIVRNGKQTARERIGHFLLELYRRVL
;
A
#
# COMPACT_ATOMS: atom_id res chain seq x y z
N MET A 1 -10.70 3.99 -12.15
CA MET A 1 -10.19 5.09 -11.27
C MET A 1 -9.07 4.64 -10.33
N ALA A 2 -9.06 3.42 -9.75
CA ALA A 2 -7.93 2.89 -8.97
C ALA A 2 -6.60 2.89 -9.76
N ARG A 3 -6.66 2.45 -11.03
CA ARG A 3 -5.53 2.48 -11.96
C ARG A 3 -4.92 3.87 -12.15
N LYS A 4 -5.76 4.93 -12.21
CA LYS A 4 -5.30 6.33 -12.30
C LYS A 4 -4.62 6.80 -11.00
N ALA A 5 -5.12 6.38 -9.85
CA ALA A 5 -4.50 6.69 -8.56
C ALA A 5 -3.13 6.01 -8.44
N LEU A 6 -3.05 4.74 -8.81
CA LEU A 6 -1.79 4.00 -8.88
C LEU A 6 -0.81 4.65 -9.87
N LEU A 7 -1.26 4.97 -11.09
CA LEU A 7 -0.44 5.63 -12.11
C LEU A 7 0.14 6.94 -11.58
N ARG A 8 -0.70 7.80 -10.99
CA ARG A 8 -0.23 9.06 -10.38
C ARG A 8 0.85 8.80 -9.32
N ARG A 9 0.66 7.76 -8.49
CA ARG A 9 1.61 7.43 -7.43
C ARG A 9 2.95 6.96 -8.00
N ILE A 10 2.93 6.08 -8.99
CA ILE A 10 4.13 5.51 -9.61
C ILE A 10 4.90 6.57 -10.41
N SER A 11 4.21 7.50 -11.08
CA SER A 11 4.83 8.57 -11.87
C SER A 11 5.69 9.53 -11.04
N PHE A 12 5.58 9.51 -9.70
CA PHE A 12 6.55 10.20 -8.84
C PHE A 12 7.93 9.55 -8.84
N TYR A 13 8.02 8.28 -9.23
CA TYR A 13 9.23 7.46 -9.09
C TYR A 13 9.87 7.08 -10.42
N ALA A 14 9.13 7.23 -11.53
CA ALA A 14 9.61 6.87 -12.86
C ALA A 14 8.97 7.75 -13.93
N ASP A 15 9.75 8.07 -14.96
CA ASP A 15 9.24 8.69 -16.19
C ASP A 15 8.64 7.59 -17.08
N LEU A 16 7.31 7.43 -16.97
CA LEU A 16 6.55 6.42 -17.67
C LEU A 16 6.09 6.95 -19.03
N ASP A 17 6.21 6.14 -20.08
CA ASP A 17 5.70 6.46 -21.41
C ASP A 17 4.24 5.98 -21.60
N ASP A 18 3.67 6.27 -22.77
CA ASP A 18 2.28 5.92 -23.07
C ASP A 18 2.04 4.40 -23.06
N ALA A 19 3.03 3.59 -23.42
CA ALA A 19 2.92 2.13 -23.36
C ALA A 19 2.85 1.64 -21.91
N ASP A 20 3.68 2.19 -21.01
CA ASP A 20 3.63 1.90 -19.56
C ASP A 20 2.29 2.32 -18.96
N HIS A 21 1.77 3.49 -19.35
CA HIS A 21 0.45 3.97 -18.95
C HIS A 21 -0.65 3.00 -19.38
N GLN A 22 -0.58 2.51 -20.61
CA GLN A 22 -1.56 1.56 -21.15
C GLN A 22 -1.54 0.25 -20.36
N VAL A 23 -0.37 -0.31 -20.10
CA VAL A 23 -0.21 -1.54 -19.30
C VAL A 23 -0.90 -1.40 -17.92
N ILE A 24 -0.71 -0.26 -17.23
CA ILE A 24 -1.39 -0.01 -15.95
C ILE A 24 -2.91 0.13 -16.13
N MET A 25 -3.35 0.81 -17.17
CA MET A 25 -4.78 1.04 -17.43
C MET A 25 -5.52 -0.23 -17.84
N GLU A 26 -4.82 -1.23 -18.34
CA GLU A 26 -5.36 -2.54 -18.74
C GLU A 26 -5.32 -3.61 -17.63
N ILE A 27 -4.78 -3.29 -16.43
CA ILE A 27 -4.78 -4.23 -15.31
C ILE A 27 -6.19 -4.78 -15.07
N ASN A 28 -6.33 -6.09 -15.13
CA ASN A 28 -7.57 -6.77 -14.78
C ASN A 28 -7.67 -6.97 -13.27
N GLY A 29 -8.80 -6.59 -12.73
CA GLY A 29 -9.08 -6.72 -11.30
C GLY A 29 -10.56 -6.59 -11.00
N ARG A 30 -10.93 -6.94 -9.78
CA ARG A 30 -12.30 -6.87 -9.27
C ARG A 30 -12.44 -5.64 -8.38
N ASP A 31 -13.47 -4.83 -8.62
CA ASP A 31 -13.79 -3.74 -7.70
C ASP A 31 -14.13 -4.31 -6.31
N GLN A 32 -13.51 -3.73 -5.30
CA GLN A 32 -13.72 -4.07 -3.90
C GLN A 32 -14.25 -2.84 -3.15
N HIS A 33 -15.23 -3.07 -2.29
CA HIS A 33 -15.77 -2.08 -1.37
C HIS A 33 -15.78 -2.66 0.03
N SER A 34 -15.33 -1.88 1.00
CA SER A 34 -15.33 -2.24 2.42
C SER A 34 -15.85 -1.06 3.22
N GLU A 35 -16.74 -1.34 4.17
CA GLU A 35 -17.27 -0.32 5.07
C GLU A 35 -16.19 0.16 6.05
N LYS A 36 -16.45 1.28 6.70
CA LYS A 36 -15.59 1.79 7.78
C LYS A 36 -15.45 0.77 8.91
N ASN A 37 -14.27 0.69 9.51
CA ASN A 37 -13.92 -0.21 10.62
C ASN A 37 -13.99 -1.72 10.29
N THR A 38 -13.89 -2.08 9.01
CA THR A 38 -13.85 -3.47 8.54
C THR A 38 -12.40 -3.96 8.51
N GLU A 39 -12.14 -5.15 9.07
CA GLU A 39 -10.88 -5.88 8.83
C GLU A 39 -10.92 -6.41 7.39
N ILE A 40 -9.93 -6.02 6.60
CA ILE A 40 -9.79 -6.47 5.21
C ILE A 40 -8.88 -7.70 5.15
N ILE A 41 -7.89 -7.74 6.03
CA ILE A 41 -6.90 -8.80 6.15
C ILE A 41 -6.62 -9.03 7.63
N ASP A 42 -6.62 -10.29 8.01
CA ASP A 42 -6.14 -10.73 9.32
C ASP A 42 -4.74 -11.33 9.20
N ALA A 43 -3.88 -11.08 10.19
CA ALA A 43 -2.56 -11.71 10.26
C ALA A 43 -2.70 -13.24 10.29
N GLY A 44 -1.89 -13.95 9.50
CA GLY A 44 -1.98 -15.40 9.30
C GLY A 44 -3.01 -15.84 8.24
N GLN A 45 -3.80 -14.92 7.69
CA GLN A 45 -4.73 -15.22 6.61
C GLN A 45 -3.97 -15.48 5.29
N GLU A 46 -4.42 -16.48 4.53
CA GLU A 46 -3.97 -16.65 3.15
C GLU A 46 -4.40 -15.47 2.29
N MET A 47 -3.46 -14.97 1.52
CA MET A 47 -3.69 -13.86 0.59
C MET A 47 -3.89 -14.39 -0.82
N ASP A 48 -4.85 -13.83 -1.54
CA ASP A 48 -5.19 -14.20 -2.91
C ASP A 48 -5.06 -13.06 -3.93
N SER A 49 -4.81 -11.84 -3.46
CA SER A 49 -4.79 -10.67 -4.32
C SER A 49 -3.95 -9.52 -3.76
N VAL A 50 -3.46 -8.68 -4.66
CA VAL A 50 -2.92 -7.35 -4.35
C VAL A 50 -4.07 -6.35 -4.38
N LEU A 51 -4.24 -5.52 -3.36
CA LEU A 51 -5.25 -4.48 -3.36
C LEU A 51 -4.64 -3.10 -3.67
N ILE A 52 -5.24 -2.40 -4.64
CA ILE A 52 -4.90 -1.03 -5.01
C ILE A 52 -5.99 -0.10 -4.47
N VAL A 53 -5.63 0.81 -3.56
CA VAL A 53 -6.59 1.75 -2.97
C VAL A 53 -7.00 2.81 -4.00
N LYS A 54 -8.31 2.97 -4.19
CA LYS A 54 -8.90 4.01 -5.04
C LYS A 54 -9.36 5.22 -4.25
N GLU A 55 -10.10 4.96 -3.18
CA GLU A 55 -10.72 5.95 -2.30
C GLU A 55 -10.75 5.41 -0.87
N GLY A 56 -10.70 6.30 0.11
CA GLY A 56 -10.73 5.93 1.51
C GLY A 56 -9.33 5.67 2.09
N TRP A 57 -9.31 5.33 3.37
CA TRP A 57 -8.10 5.15 4.17
C TRP A 57 -8.18 3.84 4.93
N ALA A 58 -7.05 3.16 5.04
CA ALA A 58 -6.88 1.99 5.90
C ALA A 58 -5.59 2.12 6.72
N ILE A 59 -5.46 1.30 7.74
CA ILE A 59 -4.24 1.15 8.53
C ILE A 59 -3.74 -0.28 8.43
N ARG A 60 -2.43 -0.43 8.32
CA ARG A 60 -1.72 -1.67 8.53
C ARG A 60 -1.23 -1.71 9.97
N TYR A 61 -1.43 -2.82 10.68
CA TYR A 61 -1.06 -2.92 12.08
C TYR A 61 -0.69 -4.35 12.47
N LYS A 62 0.03 -4.48 13.59
CA LYS A 62 0.23 -5.75 14.28
C LYS A 62 -0.45 -5.71 15.65
N THR A 63 -1.06 -6.82 16.03
CA THR A 63 -1.55 -7.02 17.41
C THR A 63 -0.42 -7.57 18.25
N LEU A 64 -0.15 -6.93 19.39
CA LEU A 64 0.85 -7.33 20.36
C LEU A 64 0.31 -8.45 21.26
N GLU A 65 1.18 -9.15 21.97
CA GLU A 65 0.80 -10.23 22.89
C GLU A 65 -0.18 -9.77 23.99
N ASP A 66 -0.12 -8.50 24.38
CA ASP A 66 -1.03 -7.89 25.37
C ASP A 66 -2.35 -7.39 24.77
N GLY A 67 -2.61 -7.68 23.47
CA GLY A 67 -3.81 -7.29 22.76
C GLY A 67 -3.81 -5.85 22.21
N ARG A 68 -2.81 -5.04 22.53
CA ARG A 68 -2.66 -3.69 21.96
C ARG A 68 -2.29 -3.78 20.48
N ARG A 69 -2.67 -2.76 19.72
CA ARG A 69 -2.34 -2.66 18.29
C ARG A 69 -1.20 -1.67 18.07
N GLN A 70 -0.20 -2.10 17.30
CA GLN A 70 0.85 -1.23 16.81
C GLN A 70 0.57 -0.90 15.35
N VAL A 71 0.18 0.35 15.06
CA VAL A 71 0.02 0.81 13.68
C VAL A 71 1.40 0.92 13.03
N LEU A 72 1.53 0.33 11.84
CA LEU A 72 2.75 0.30 11.05
C LEU A 72 2.76 1.43 10.02
N ASN A 73 1.68 1.57 9.25
CA ASN A 73 1.51 2.66 8.31
C ASN A 73 0.02 2.93 7.99
N VAL A 74 -0.23 4.04 7.30
CA VAL A 74 -1.54 4.41 6.77
C VAL A 74 -1.53 4.18 5.26
N LEU A 75 -2.58 3.55 4.76
CA LEU A 75 -2.80 3.26 3.35
C LEU A 75 -3.75 4.30 2.77
N LEU A 76 -3.33 4.96 1.70
CA LEU A 76 -3.98 6.09 1.04
C LEU A 76 -4.31 5.78 -0.42
N PRO A 77 -5.15 6.58 -1.11
CA PRO A 77 -5.40 6.39 -2.53
C PRO A 77 -4.11 6.38 -3.37
N GLY A 78 -3.97 5.32 -4.19
CA GLY A 78 -2.77 5.04 -4.97
C GLY A 78 -1.78 4.08 -4.30
N ASP A 79 -1.91 3.84 -2.99
CA ASP A 79 -1.10 2.81 -2.34
C ASP A 79 -1.60 1.41 -2.72
N MET A 80 -0.67 0.48 -2.66
CA MET A 80 -0.94 -0.95 -2.82
C MET A 80 -0.55 -1.66 -1.53
N PHE A 81 -1.24 -2.72 -1.23
CA PHE A 81 -0.87 -3.58 -0.12
C PHE A 81 -0.99 -5.06 -0.50
N ASP A 82 -0.33 -5.90 0.29
CA ASP A 82 -0.23 -7.35 0.11
C ASP A 82 0.56 -7.79 -1.11
N LEU A 83 1.54 -6.97 -1.54
CA LEU A 83 2.50 -7.39 -2.56
C LEU A 83 3.27 -8.67 -2.16
N GLN A 84 3.33 -8.97 -0.88
CA GLN A 84 3.94 -10.21 -0.39
C GLN A 84 3.23 -11.47 -0.90
N VAL A 85 1.96 -11.40 -1.35
CA VAL A 85 1.26 -12.52 -2.01
C VAL A 85 2.00 -13.05 -3.26
N LEU A 86 2.89 -12.23 -3.82
CA LEU A 86 3.72 -12.64 -4.96
C LEU A 86 4.82 -13.65 -4.56
N VAL A 87 5.18 -13.70 -3.27
CA VAL A 87 6.31 -14.50 -2.75
C VAL A 87 5.97 -15.30 -1.49
N ALA A 88 4.91 -14.95 -0.77
CA ALA A 88 4.46 -15.60 0.45
C ALA A 88 2.95 -15.85 0.40
N ALA A 89 2.48 -16.90 1.08
CA ALA A 89 1.06 -17.28 1.06
C ALA A 89 0.25 -16.55 2.15
N GLU A 90 0.85 -16.25 3.30
CA GLU A 90 0.15 -15.71 4.47
C GLU A 90 0.59 -14.27 4.78
N SER A 91 -0.35 -13.47 5.28
CA SER A 91 -0.07 -12.11 5.75
C SER A 91 0.58 -12.13 7.13
N ASP A 92 1.65 -11.36 7.31
CA ASP A 92 2.32 -11.18 8.60
C ASP A 92 1.74 -10.01 9.41
N HIS A 93 0.67 -9.36 8.93
CA HIS A 93 0.03 -8.18 9.52
C HIS A 93 -1.48 -8.16 9.23
N SER A 94 -2.19 -7.29 9.93
CA SER A 94 -3.61 -7.04 9.67
C SER A 94 -3.82 -5.69 8.99
N VAL A 95 -4.89 -5.57 8.20
CA VAL A 95 -5.30 -4.32 7.53
C VAL A 95 -6.76 -4.03 7.87
N LYS A 96 -7.01 -2.80 8.38
CA LYS A 96 -8.33 -2.33 8.76
C LYS A 96 -8.66 -0.99 8.12
N THR A 97 -9.90 -0.84 7.64
CA THR A 97 -10.41 0.43 7.11
C THR A 97 -10.60 1.47 8.23
N VAL A 98 -10.18 2.69 7.97
CA VAL A 98 -10.44 3.87 8.83
C VAL A 98 -11.65 4.65 8.35
N THR A 99 -11.87 4.67 7.06
CA THR A 99 -13.08 5.19 6.40
C THR A 99 -13.69 4.08 5.55
N SER A 100 -14.83 4.30 4.88
CA SER A 100 -15.20 3.40 3.78
C SER A 100 -14.10 3.40 2.73
N LEU A 101 -13.78 2.23 2.17
CA LEU A 101 -12.68 2.05 1.23
C LEU A 101 -13.18 1.43 -0.06
N LYS A 102 -12.75 2.01 -1.18
CA LYS A 102 -12.92 1.42 -2.50
C LYS A 102 -11.56 1.12 -3.09
N GLY A 103 -11.41 -0.03 -3.71
CA GLY A 103 -10.15 -0.47 -4.30
C GLY A 103 -10.34 -1.38 -5.50
N LEU A 104 -9.23 -1.81 -6.06
CA LEU A 104 -9.15 -2.80 -7.12
C LEU A 104 -8.34 -3.99 -6.59
N SER A 105 -8.97 -5.14 -6.46
CA SER A 105 -8.33 -6.41 -6.11
C SER A 105 -7.78 -7.05 -7.37
N VAL A 106 -6.47 -7.24 -7.43
CA VAL A 106 -5.72 -7.74 -8.59
C VAL A 106 -5.10 -9.10 -8.25
N ARG A 107 -5.38 -10.11 -9.06
CA ARG A 107 -4.79 -11.44 -8.86
C ARG A 107 -3.26 -11.41 -9.00
N PRO A 108 -2.51 -12.23 -8.24
CA PRO A 108 -1.05 -12.28 -8.33
C PRO A 108 -0.53 -12.56 -9.74
N SER A 109 -1.23 -13.41 -10.51
CA SER A 109 -0.86 -13.71 -11.91
C SER A 109 -0.91 -12.49 -12.81
N GLU A 110 -1.95 -11.67 -12.65
CA GLU A 110 -2.12 -10.44 -13.42
C GLU A 110 -1.08 -9.39 -13.02
N PHE A 111 -0.78 -9.29 -11.72
CA PHE A 111 0.26 -8.39 -11.25
C PHE A 111 1.67 -8.82 -11.73
N ARG A 112 1.97 -10.14 -11.73
CA ARG A 112 3.21 -10.65 -12.31
C ARG A 112 3.32 -10.35 -13.81
N ARG A 113 2.22 -10.48 -14.57
CA ARG A 113 2.18 -10.11 -15.99
C ARG A 113 2.61 -8.66 -16.17
N LEU A 114 2.03 -7.73 -15.41
CA LEU A 114 2.39 -6.31 -15.43
C LEU A 114 3.88 -6.08 -15.18
N LEU A 115 4.46 -6.76 -14.19
CA LEU A 115 5.89 -6.65 -13.89
C LEU A 115 6.79 -7.21 -15.00
N THR A 116 6.31 -8.19 -15.78
CA THR A 116 7.10 -8.80 -16.88
C THR A 116 6.96 -8.04 -18.20
N GLU A 117 5.90 -7.27 -18.40
CA GLU A 117 5.66 -6.53 -19.65
C GLU A 117 6.50 -5.26 -19.77
N SER A 118 6.84 -4.61 -18.64
CA SER A 118 7.66 -3.40 -18.65
C SER A 118 8.72 -3.41 -17.57
N GLY A 119 9.99 -3.35 -17.98
CA GLY A 119 11.13 -3.19 -17.07
C GLY A 119 11.09 -1.84 -16.32
N LYS A 120 10.54 -0.78 -16.95
CA LYS A 120 10.37 0.53 -16.29
C LYS A 120 9.36 0.44 -15.16
N LEU A 121 8.22 -0.23 -15.37
CA LEU A 121 7.23 -0.45 -14.34
C LEU A 121 7.80 -1.27 -13.19
N THR A 122 8.53 -2.33 -13.48
CA THR A 122 9.21 -3.14 -12.45
C THR A 122 10.14 -2.28 -11.59
N LEU A 123 10.98 -1.45 -12.20
CA LEU A 123 11.86 -0.54 -11.47
C LEU A 123 11.08 0.50 -10.67
N ALA A 124 9.97 1.03 -11.21
CA ALA A 124 9.12 1.99 -10.52
C ALA A 124 8.45 1.36 -9.27
N PHE A 125 7.94 0.14 -9.39
CA PHE A 125 7.40 -0.61 -8.25
C PHE A 125 8.47 -0.95 -7.22
N TRP A 126 9.65 -1.36 -7.66
CA TRP A 126 10.79 -1.59 -6.78
C TRP A 126 11.17 -0.31 -6.02
N TRP A 127 11.27 0.81 -6.73
CA TRP A 127 11.59 2.10 -6.11
C TRP A 127 10.54 2.49 -5.06
N MET A 128 9.27 2.28 -5.34
CA MET A 128 8.19 2.52 -4.39
C MET A 128 8.35 1.68 -3.11
N GLN A 129 8.75 0.39 -3.23
CA GLN A 129 9.02 -0.47 -2.07
C GLN A 129 10.24 0.01 -1.27
N VAL A 130 11.31 0.43 -1.95
CA VAL A 130 12.48 1.02 -1.29
C VAL A 130 12.13 2.28 -0.50
N GLN A 131 11.22 3.11 -1.02
CA GLN A 131 10.71 4.28 -0.30
C GLN A 131 9.88 3.89 0.93
N GLU A 132 9.02 2.89 0.82
CA GLU A 132 8.29 2.36 2.00
C GLU A 132 9.25 1.86 3.08
N GLU A 133 10.27 1.12 2.69
CA GLU A 133 11.31 0.66 3.61
C GLU A 133 12.06 1.84 4.25
N ALA A 134 12.37 2.90 3.51
CA ALA A 134 12.99 4.11 4.04
C ALA A 134 12.09 4.78 5.11
N PHE A 135 10.79 4.88 4.85
CA PHE A 135 9.83 5.40 5.85
C PHE A 135 9.80 4.54 7.12
N LEU A 136 9.82 3.22 6.99
CA LEU A 136 9.86 2.31 8.14
C LEU A 136 11.15 2.46 8.96
N ARG A 137 12.31 2.62 8.30
CA ARG A 137 13.59 2.90 8.99
C ARG A 137 13.52 4.21 9.78
N GLU A 138 13.00 5.27 9.19
CA GLU A 138 12.79 6.55 9.89
C GLU A 138 11.82 6.41 11.07
N GLN A 139 10.76 5.62 10.92
CA GLN A 139 9.80 5.37 11.99
C GLN A 139 10.44 4.63 13.17
N ILE A 140 11.34 3.68 12.92
CA ILE A 140 12.11 2.99 13.97
C ILE A 140 12.96 4.01 14.76
N VAL A 141 13.68 4.90 14.07
CA VAL A 141 14.47 5.95 14.72
C VAL A 141 13.60 6.90 15.54
N ARG A 142 12.47 7.34 14.98
CA ARG A 142 11.52 8.24 15.67
C ARG A 142 10.95 7.58 16.93
N ASN A 143 10.56 6.33 16.87
CA ASN A 143 10.00 5.60 18.02
C ASN A 143 11.03 5.43 19.15
N GLY A 144 12.31 5.28 18.82
CA GLY A 144 13.37 5.10 19.79
C GLY A 144 13.96 6.38 20.38
N LYS A 145 13.82 7.55 19.70
CA LYS A 145 14.56 8.77 20.06
C LYS A 145 13.70 10.03 20.23
N GLN A 146 12.49 10.07 19.67
CA GLN A 146 11.68 11.27 19.63
C GLN A 146 10.57 11.27 20.67
N THR A 147 10.22 12.47 21.14
CA THR A 147 9.06 12.70 22.00
C THR A 147 7.74 12.42 21.26
N ALA A 148 6.66 12.20 21.99
CA ALA A 148 5.34 12.01 21.37
C ALA A 148 4.92 13.20 20.49
N ARG A 149 5.26 14.43 20.89
CA ARG A 149 4.96 15.65 20.13
C ARG A 149 5.68 15.68 18.78
N GLU A 150 6.96 15.35 18.77
CA GLU A 150 7.76 15.28 17.54
C GLU A 150 7.25 14.19 16.61
N ARG A 151 6.91 13.01 17.14
CA ARG A 151 6.34 11.92 16.36
C ARG A 151 5.01 12.30 15.70
N ILE A 152 4.12 12.99 16.42
CA ILE A 152 2.86 13.51 15.86
C ILE A 152 3.13 14.51 14.75
N GLY A 153 4.05 15.46 14.95
CA GLY A 153 4.43 16.45 13.94
C GLY A 153 4.95 15.78 12.65
N HIS A 154 5.83 14.81 12.78
CA HIS A 154 6.35 14.05 11.64
C HIS A 154 5.26 13.25 10.92
N PHE A 155 4.38 12.61 11.67
CA PHE A 155 3.26 11.85 11.10
C PHE A 155 2.31 12.74 10.30
N LEU A 156 1.95 13.91 10.83
CA LEU A 156 1.09 14.86 10.11
C LEU A 156 1.77 15.39 8.84
N LEU A 157 3.08 15.68 8.90
CA LEU A 157 3.84 16.12 7.74
C LEU A 157 3.95 15.01 6.67
N GLU A 158 4.13 13.77 7.07
CA GLU A 158 4.13 12.61 6.17
C GLU A 158 2.78 12.46 5.46
N LEU A 159 1.67 12.49 6.22
CA LEU A 159 0.33 12.43 5.65
C LEU A 159 0.08 13.57 4.67
N TYR A 160 0.44 14.79 5.05
CA TYR A 160 0.29 15.96 4.19
C TYR A 160 1.00 15.78 2.84
N ARG A 161 2.25 15.29 2.85
CA ARG A 161 3.03 15.05 1.61
C ARG A 161 2.47 13.93 0.75
N ARG A 162 1.79 12.95 1.35
CA ARG A 162 1.25 11.78 0.62
C ARG A 162 -0.15 12.02 0.08
N VAL A 163 -0.89 12.99 0.63
CA VAL A 163 -2.26 13.34 0.19
C VAL A 163 -2.26 14.37 -0.93
N LEU A 164 -1.27 15.27 -0.97
CA LEU A 164 -1.10 16.27 -2.03
C LEU A 164 -0.45 15.68 -3.27
#